data_00639bc6c0dd68547f7d5df0783f39eb
#
_entry.id   00639bc6c0dd68547f7d5df0783f39eb
#
_cell.length_a   1.000
_cell.length_b   1.000
_cell.length_c   1.000
_cell.angle_alpha   90.00
_cell.angle_beta   90.00
_cell.angle_gamma   90.00
#
_symmetry.space_group_name_H-M   'P 1'
#
loop_
_entity.id
_entity.type
_entity.pdbx_description
1 polymer ?
#
loop_
_entity_poly.entity_id
_entity_poly.type
_entity_poly.pdbx_seq_one_letter_code
_entity_poly.pdbx_strand_id
1 'polypeptide(L)'
;MNDLNNQMLAAASKGDYQAVEKLVSQGANINYRDQWGNFAMFSAAWEGNLKAMDAYYKLGAEISFDEANLLCNAAYNGKTDSVKWLLDKGEDANFVFSSTGENALHYTICKTSEMDERAEIVKLLISAGVDVNKKTIAGESTLCFMRDAYLKGETPLHRAAAYGSMKIIKMLLDAGAVPSTKDANGDTPMSWGSWHLRDSDLLRLLHYEGVPRIR
;
A
#
# COMPACT_ATOMS: atom_id res chain seq x y z
N MET A 1 25.23 -0.55 -24.00
CA MET A 1 23.82 -0.51 -23.57
C MET A 1 23.66 -0.55 -22.05
N ASN A 2 24.30 -1.48 -21.32
CA ASN A 2 24.19 -1.51 -19.84
C ASN A 2 24.63 -0.22 -19.14
N ASP A 3 25.62 0.51 -19.66
CA ASP A 3 26.13 1.74 -19.05
C ASP A 3 25.08 2.89 -19.11
N LEU A 4 24.40 3.11 -20.24
CA LEU A 4 23.35 4.11 -20.37
C LEU A 4 22.15 3.81 -19.45
N ASN A 5 21.75 2.55 -19.34
CA ASN A 5 20.66 2.13 -18.47
C ASN A 5 20.99 2.36 -16.98
N ASN A 6 22.21 2.04 -16.57
CA ASN A 6 22.66 2.30 -15.19
C ASN A 6 22.75 3.80 -14.88
N GLN A 7 23.24 4.60 -15.82
CA GLN A 7 23.24 6.07 -15.69
C GLN A 7 21.82 6.61 -15.58
N MET A 8 20.87 6.08 -16.37
CA MET A 8 19.46 6.44 -16.31
C MET A 8 18.85 6.11 -14.93
N LEU A 9 19.08 4.91 -14.40
CA LEU A 9 18.60 4.56 -13.05
C LEU A 9 19.22 5.44 -11.97
N ALA A 10 20.51 5.77 -12.09
CA ALA A 10 21.18 6.68 -11.17
C ALA A 10 20.62 8.11 -11.23
N ALA A 11 20.19 8.59 -12.40
CA ALA A 11 19.48 9.86 -12.56
C ALA A 11 18.06 9.78 -11.96
N ALA A 12 17.33 8.69 -12.23
CA ALA A 12 15.99 8.46 -11.71
C ALA A 12 15.97 8.42 -10.18
N SER A 13 16.94 7.76 -9.54
CA SER A 13 17.06 7.69 -8.08
C SER A 13 17.34 9.05 -7.42
N LYS A 14 17.86 10.02 -8.18
CA LYS A 14 18.08 11.41 -7.73
C LYS A 14 16.89 12.31 -8.05
N GLY A 15 15.85 11.79 -8.71
CA GLY A 15 14.71 12.57 -9.17
C GLY A 15 14.99 13.49 -10.37
N ASP A 16 16.14 13.31 -11.04
CA ASP A 16 16.53 14.10 -12.21
C ASP A 16 15.87 13.54 -13.49
N TYR A 17 14.59 13.85 -13.65
CA TYR A 17 13.83 13.37 -14.80
C TYR A 17 14.31 13.95 -16.13
N GLN A 18 14.94 15.13 -16.15
CA GLN A 18 15.50 15.72 -17.37
C GLN A 18 16.70 14.94 -17.86
N ALA A 19 17.58 14.51 -16.94
CA ALA A 19 18.69 13.62 -17.30
C ALA A 19 18.17 12.26 -17.78
N VAL A 20 17.09 11.72 -17.20
CA VAL A 20 16.45 10.48 -17.67
C VAL A 20 15.91 10.65 -19.10
N GLU A 21 15.18 11.72 -19.39
CA GLU A 21 14.68 12.03 -20.74
C GLU A 21 15.82 12.06 -21.77
N LYS A 22 16.91 12.73 -21.45
CA LYS A 22 18.10 12.82 -22.28
C LYS A 22 18.71 11.43 -22.52
N LEU A 23 18.88 10.61 -21.48
CA LEU A 23 19.49 9.29 -21.59
C LEU A 23 18.58 8.33 -22.40
N VAL A 24 17.26 8.41 -22.24
CA VAL A 24 16.30 7.65 -23.06
C VAL A 24 16.41 8.06 -24.54
N SER A 25 16.54 9.36 -24.85
CA SER A 25 16.75 9.82 -26.21
C SER A 25 18.06 9.33 -26.84
N GLN A 26 19.05 8.95 -26.00
CA GLN A 26 20.32 8.35 -26.40
C GLN A 26 20.27 6.81 -26.50
N GLY A 27 19.10 6.20 -26.22
CA GLY A 27 18.86 4.77 -26.35
C GLY A 27 18.85 3.98 -25.03
N ALA A 28 18.79 4.64 -23.87
CA ALA A 28 18.48 3.96 -22.62
C ALA A 28 17.04 3.41 -22.64
N ASN A 29 16.84 2.22 -22.08
CA ASN A 29 15.53 1.62 -21.96
C ASN A 29 14.86 2.10 -20.67
N ILE A 30 13.77 2.88 -20.75
CA ILE A 30 13.03 3.41 -19.61
C ILE A 30 12.49 2.30 -18.68
N ASN A 31 12.24 1.10 -19.21
CA ASN A 31 11.75 -0.07 -18.48
C ASN A 31 12.88 -1.01 -18.02
N TYR A 32 14.14 -0.55 -18.15
CA TYR A 32 15.26 -1.34 -17.66
C TYR A 32 15.17 -1.55 -16.15
N ARG A 33 15.44 -2.79 -15.72
CA ARG A 33 15.55 -3.17 -14.31
C ARG A 33 16.98 -3.63 -14.02
N ASP A 34 17.50 -3.17 -12.89
CA ASP A 34 18.79 -3.66 -12.41
C ASP A 34 18.64 -5.06 -11.76
N GLN A 35 19.76 -5.59 -11.29
CA GLN A 35 19.82 -6.91 -10.64
C GLN A 35 19.02 -6.98 -9.32
N TRP A 36 18.65 -5.85 -8.75
CA TRP A 36 17.82 -5.75 -7.54
C TRP A 36 16.36 -5.44 -7.84
N GLY A 37 15.98 -5.36 -9.12
CA GLY A 37 14.64 -5.04 -9.56
C GLY A 37 14.28 -3.56 -9.54
N ASN A 38 15.25 -2.64 -9.35
CA ASN A 38 14.98 -1.21 -9.40
C ASN A 38 14.73 -0.75 -10.84
N PHE A 39 13.80 0.17 -11.01
CA PHE A 39 13.48 0.81 -12.29
C PHE A 39 13.02 2.26 -12.09
N ALA A 40 13.06 3.06 -13.14
CA ALA A 40 12.85 4.50 -13.05
C ALA A 40 11.49 4.89 -12.45
N MET A 41 10.40 4.28 -12.90
CA MET A 41 9.06 4.57 -12.41
C MET A 41 8.88 4.19 -10.93
N PHE A 42 9.51 3.08 -10.49
CA PHE A 42 9.50 2.68 -9.07
C PHE A 42 10.12 3.77 -8.19
N SER A 43 11.30 4.28 -8.56
CA SER A 43 11.96 5.36 -7.82
C SER A 43 11.09 6.62 -7.73
N ALA A 44 10.45 7.00 -8.84
CA ALA A 44 9.59 8.17 -8.88
C ALA A 44 8.33 8.03 -8.00
N ALA A 45 7.68 6.87 -8.05
CA ALA A 45 6.49 6.56 -7.25
C ALA A 45 6.83 6.46 -5.75
N TRP A 46 7.95 5.82 -5.42
CA TRP A 46 8.47 5.69 -4.05
C TRP A 46 8.74 7.03 -3.39
N GLU A 47 9.36 7.96 -4.13
CA GLU A 47 9.66 9.31 -3.63
C GLU A 47 8.45 10.27 -3.69
N GLY A 48 7.42 9.94 -4.45
CA GLY A 48 6.28 10.82 -4.67
C GLY A 48 6.55 11.91 -5.71
N ASN A 49 7.49 11.70 -6.63
CA ASN A 49 7.88 12.67 -7.64
C ASN A 49 6.93 12.62 -8.85
N LEU A 50 5.80 13.29 -8.78
CA LEU A 50 4.79 13.31 -9.84
C LEU A 50 5.33 13.81 -11.18
N LYS A 51 6.24 14.79 -11.17
CA LYS A 51 6.85 15.30 -12.41
C LYS A 51 7.65 14.21 -13.12
N ALA A 52 8.42 13.44 -12.36
CA ALA A 52 9.15 12.30 -12.88
C ALA A 52 8.20 11.20 -13.36
N MET A 53 7.14 10.89 -12.59
CA MET A 53 6.13 9.90 -12.99
C MET A 53 5.47 10.28 -14.32
N ASP A 54 5.06 11.54 -14.48
CA ASP A 54 4.48 12.02 -15.74
C ASP A 54 5.48 11.98 -16.91
N ALA A 55 6.72 12.38 -16.68
CA ALA A 55 7.77 12.35 -17.69
C ALA A 55 8.05 10.90 -18.13
N TYR A 56 8.25 9.99 -17.18
CA TYR A 56 8.56 8.58 -17.48
C TYR A 56 7.38 7.87 -18.16
N TYR A 57 6.15 8.16 -17.75
CA TYR A 57 4.96 7.61 -18.40
C TYR A 57 4.85 8.05 -19.88
N LYS A 58 5.16 9.31 -20.19
CA LYS A 58 5.23 9.82 -21.57
C LYS A 58 6.34 9.16 -22.39
N LEU A 59 7.41 8.72 -21.77
CA LEU A 59 8.50 7.96 -22.39
C LEU A 59 8.17 6.47 -22.57
N GLY A 60 6.98 6.02 -22.18
CA GLY A 60 6.54 4.63 -22.29
C GLY A 60 6.94 3.75 -21.10
N ALA A 61 7.18 4.36 -19.93
CA ALA A 61 7.39 3.57 -18.72
C ALA A 61 6.11 2.80 -18.35
N GLU A 62 6.30 1.51 -18.08
CA GLU A 62 5.24 0.65 -17.56
C GLU A 62 4.92 1.01 -16.11
N ILE A 63 3.67 0.83 -15.70
CA ILE A 63 3.19 1.09 -14.34
C ILE A 63 2.66 -0.18 -13.65
N SER A 64 2.23 -1.19 -14.39
CA SER A 64 1.71 -2.46 -13.86
C SER A 64 2.78 -3.53 -13.86
N PHE A 65 3.01 -4.14 -12.69
CA PHE A 65 4.00 -5.19 -12.49
C PHE A 65 3.51 -6.19 -11.44
N ASP A 66 3.62 -7.47 -11.73
CA ASP A 66 3.15 -8.54 -10.82
C ASP A 66 3.99 -8.66 -9.54
N GLU A 67 5.29 -8.35 -9.60
CA GLU A 67 6.22 -8.54 -8.46
C GLU A 67 6.53 -7.25 -7.69
N ALA A 68 6.26 -6.09 -8.26
CA ALA A 68 6.58 -4.78 -7.66
C ALA A 68 5.44 -3.80 -7.91
N ASN A 69 4.29 -4.06 -7.32
CA ASN A 69 3.12 -3.22 -7.49
C ASN A 69 3.37 -1.80 -6.97
N LEU A 70 3.34 -0.81 -7.87
CA LEU A 70 3.63 0.59 -7.56
C LEU A 70 2.60 1.20 -6.62
N LEU A 71 1.32 0.81 -6.75
CA LEU A 71 0.25 1.31 -5.90
C LEU A 71 0.47 0.89 -4.43
N CYS A 72 0.79 -0.39 -4.20
CA CYS A 72 1.10 -0.89 -2.86
C CYS A 72 2.33 -0.20 -2.28
N ASN A 73 3.39 0.00 -3.08
CA ASN A 73 4.61 0.67 -2.63
C ASN A 73 4.40 2.16 -2.33
N ALA A 74 3.66 2.89 -3.16
CA ALA A 74 3.29 4.29 -2.91
C ALA A 74 2.44 4.42 -1.64
N ALA A 75 1.49 3.50 -1.45
CA ALA A 75 0.65 3.43 -0.26
C ALA A 75 1.46 3.15 1.01
N TYR A 76 2.43 2.20 0.96
CA TYR A 76 3.37 1.92 2.04
C TYR A 76 4.17 3.15 2.47
N ASN A 77 4.62 3.96 1.52
CA ASN A 77 5.40 5.15 1.79
C ASN A 77 4.57 6.40 2.09
N GLY A 78 3.23 6.29 2.13
CA GLY A 78 2.36 7.42 2.43
C GLY A 78 2.32 8.48 1.32
N LYS A 79 2.62 8.11 0.07
CA LYS A 79 2.67 9.03 -1.07
C LYS A 79 1.30 9.20 -1.71
N THR A 80 0.43 9.97 -1.05
CA THR A 80 -0.97 10.16 -1.44
C THR A 80 -1.15 10.57 -2.89
N ASP A 81 -0.34 11.52 -3.37
CA ASP A 81 -0.43 12.01 -4.75
C ASP A 81 -0.02 10.93 -5.77
N SER A 82 1.00 10.10 -5.45
CA SER A 82 1.38 8.97 -6.28
C SER A 82 0.27 7.92 -6.33
N VAL A 83 -0.35 7.60 -5.18
CA VAL A 83 -1.50 6.68 -5.12
C VAL A 83 -2.62 7.17 -6.01
N LYS A 84 -3.00 8.45 -5.88
CA LYS A 84 -4.03 9.06 -6.74
C LYS A 84 -3.66 8.97 -8.21
N TRP A 85 -2.43 9.36 -8.55
CA TRP A 85 -1.95 9.32 -9.94
C TRP A 85 -2.01 7.90 -10.54
N LEU A 86 -1.57 6.89 -9.78
CA LEU A 86 -1.60 5.49 -10.22
C LEU A 86 -3.03 5.00 -10.46
N LEU A 87 -3.95 5.29 -9.54
CA LEU A 87 -5.37 4.97 -9.70
C LEU A 87 -6.00 5.68 -10.90
N ASP A 88 -5.67 6.96 -11.13
CA ASP A 88 -6.13 7.74 -12.30
C ASP A 88 -5.57 7.16 -13.63
N LYS A 89 -4.44 6.43 -13.60
CA LYS A 89 -3.87 5.70 -14.74
C LYS A 89 -4.43 4.29 -14.91
N GLY A 90 -5.32 3.85 -14.03
CA GLY A 90 -6.01 2.57 -14.14
C GLY A 90 -5.31 1.41 -13.43
N GLU A 91 -4.38 1.68 -12.49
CA GLU A 91 -3.85 0.62 -11.63
C GLU A 91 -4.98 -0.06 -10.84
N ASP A 92 -4.90 -1.39 -10.76
CA ASP A 92 -5.91 -2.19 -10.08
C ASP A 92 -5.79 -2.05 -8.56
N ALA A 93 -6.77 -1.37 -7.94
CA ALA A 93 -6.85 -1.26 -6.49
C ALA A 93 -7.00 -2.62 -5.78
N ASN A 94 -7.48 -3.65 -6.50
CA ASN A 94 -7.66 -5.02 -6.00
C ASN A 94 -6.47 -5.93 -6.29
N PHE A 95 -5.34 -5.38 -6.77
CA PHE A 95 -4.12 -6.16 -6.86
C PHE A 95 -3.78 -6.81 -5.51
N VAL A 96 -3.40 -8.09 -5.56
CA VAL A 96 -3.03 -8.90 -4.39
C VAL A 96 -1.73 -9.62 -4.68
N PHE A 97 -0.75 -9.49 -3.80
CA PHE A 97 0.46 -10.29 -3.88
C PHE A 97 0.12 -11.78 -3.70
N SER A 98 0.43 -12.61 -4.70
CA SER A 98 0.11 -14.04 -4.69
C SER A 98 0.83 -14.81 -3.57
N SER A 99 2.01 -14.33 -3.14
CA SER A 99 2.81 -14.93 -2.07
C SER A 99 2.29 -14.63 -0.67
N THR A 100 1.72 -13.44 -0.44
CA THR A 100 1.34 -12.98 0.90
C THR A 100 -0.16 -12.75 1.09
N GLY A 101 -0.91 -12.63 0.00
CA GLY A 101 -2.32 -12.25 0.04
C GLY A 101 -2.57 -10.78 0.40
N GLU A 102 -1.51 -9.98 0.54
CA GLU A 102 -1.62 -8.57 0.90
C GLU A 102 -2.10 -7.73 -0.29
N ASN A 103 -2.92 -6.71 -0.01
CA ASN A 103 -3.33 -5.67 -0.95
C ASN A 103 -2.86 -4.28 -0.50
N ALA A 104 -3.19 -3.24 -1.24
CA ALA A 104 -2.77 -1.87 -0.96
C ALA A 104 -3.23 -1.34 0.42
N LEU A 105 -4.36 -1.83 0.98
CA LEU A 105 -4.77 -1.47 2.35
C LEU A 105 -3.85 -2.05 3.40
N HIS A 106 -3.39 -3.30 3.23
CA HIS A 106 -2.41 -3.91 4.14
C HIS A 106 -1.11 -3.12 4.13
N TYR A 107 -0.66 -2.68 2.95
CA TYR A 107 0.53 -1.84 2.80
C TYR A 107 0.36 -0.45 3.41
N THR A 108 -0.83 0.13 3.32
CA THR A 108 -1.14 1.43 3.94
C THR A 108 -1.11 1.34 5.47
N ILE A 109 -1.62 0.23 6.05
CA ILE A 109 -1.82 0.05 7.50
C ILE A 109 -0.72 -0.87 8.09
N CYS A 110 0.53 -0.61 7.77
CA CYS A 110 1.66 -1.45 8.20
C CYS A 110 2.64 -0.72 9.14
N LYS A 111 2.59 0.61 9.18
CA LYS A 111 3.45 1.45 10.04
C LYS A 111 2.65 2.05 11.18
N THR A 112 3.30 2.25 12.32
CA THR A 112 2.68 2.79 13.53
C THR A 112 2.71 4.31 13.62
N SER A 113 3.40 4.99 12.70
CA SER A 113 3.50 6.46 12.62
C SER A 113 2.64 7.01 11.48
N GLU A 114 2.21 8.26 11.62
CA GLU A 114 1.54 9.03 10.54
C GLU A 114 0.20 8.42 10.07
N MET A 115 -0.50 7.69 10.95
CA MET A 115 -1.72 6.98 10.56
C MET A 115 -2.86 7.90 10.11
N ASP A 116 -3.00 9.09 10.72
CA ASP A 116 -4.03 10.04 10.30
C ASP A 116 -3.75 10.64 8.92
N GLU A 117 -2.48 10.81 8.56
CA GLU A 117 -2.05 11.27 7.23
C GLU A 117 -2.36 10.22 6.15
N ARG A 118 -2.33 8.93 6.52
CA ARG A 118 -2.67 7.82 5.63
C ARG A 118 -4.17 7.64 5.39
N ALA A 119 -5.01 8.31 6.17
CA ALA A 119 -6.47 8.21 6.01
C ALA A 119 -6.94 8.62 4.60
N GLU A 120 -6.27 9.59 3.96
CA GLU A 120 -6.63 9.97 2.59
C GLU A 120 -6.29 8.86 1.58
N ILE A 121 -5.19 8.13 1.77
CA ILE A 121 -4.85 6.96 0.95
C ILE A 121 -5.92 5.87 1.13
N VAL A 122 -6.31 5.57 2.37
CA VAL A 122 -7.39 4.60 2.66
C VAL A 122 -8.67 5.00 1.94
N LYS A 123 -9.04 6.28 1.97
CA LYS A 123 -10.22 6.81 1.27
C LYS A 123 -10.12 6.64 -0.25
N LEU A 124 -8.98 6.96 -0.85
CA LEU A 124 -8.75 6.78 -2.28
C LEU A 124 -8.89 5.31 -2.69
N LEU A 125 -8.29 4.39 -1.94
CA LEU A 125 -8.36 2.95 -2.20
C LEU A 125 -9.79 2.42 -2.06
N ILE A 126 -10.52 2.81 -1.01
CA ILE A 126 -11.94 2.45 -0.82
C ILE A 126 -12.78 2.97 -1.99
N SER A 127 -12.58 4.22 -2.40
CA SER A 127 -13.30 4.82 -3.54
C SER A 127 -12.98 4.12 -4.87
N ALA A 128 -11.80 3.53 -5.00
CA ALA A 128 -11.40 2.72 -6.14
C ALA A 128 -11.88 1.25 -6.07
N GLY A 129 -12.63 0.88 -5.02
CA GLY A 129 -13.25 -0.43 -4.90
C GLY A 129 -12.34 -1.54 -4.35
N VAL A 130 -11.33 -1.20 -3.56
CA VAL A 130 -10.45 -2.20 -2.92
C VAL A 130 -11.25 -3.14 -2.01
N ASP A 131 -10.91 -4.43 -2.00
CA ASP A 131 -11.49 -5.39 -1.06
C ASP A 131 -11.00 -5.12 0.37
N VAL A 132 -11.88 -4.53 1.19
CA VAL A 132 -11.60 -4.18 2.60
C VAL A 132 -11.55 -5.41 3.51
N ASN A 133 -12.03 -6.56 3.04
CA ASN A 133 -12.08 -7.82 3.78
C ASN A 133 -11.03 -8.83 3.32
N LYS A 134 -10.13 -8.43 2.41
CA LYS A 134 -9.07 -9.31 1.93
C LYS A 134 -8.27 -9.85 3.09
N LYS A 135 -8.05 -11.17 3.12
CA LYS A 135 -7.18 -11.84 4.10
C LYS A 135 -5.79 -12.06 3.53
N THR A 136 -4.79 -11.92 4.37
CA THR A 136 -3.43 -12.38 4.08
C THR A 136 -3.35 -13.90 4.11
N ILE A 137 -2.24 -14.47 3.63
CA ILE A 137 -1.97 -15.92 3.69
C ILE A 137 -1.24 -16.19 5.00
N ALA A 138 -1.86 -16.99 5.87
CA ALA A 138 -1.28 -17.32 7.16
C ALA A 138 0.00 -18.15 7.02
N GLY A 139 1.02 -17.83 7.81
CA GLY A 139 2.31 -18.52 7.83
C GLY A 139 3.32 -17.97 6.82
N GLU A 140 2.91 -17.10 5.90
CA GLU A 140 3.83 -16.43 4.98
C GLU A 140 4.54 -15.25 5.63
N SER A 141 5.79 -14.99 5.22
CA SER A 141 6.53 -13.81 5.68
C SER A 141 6.20 -12.59 4.86
N THR A 142 6.22 -11.42 5.50
CA THR A 142 6.00 -10.13 4.83
C THR A 142 7.17 -9.18 5.09
N LEU A 143 7.47 -8.33 4.10
CA LEU A 143 8.45 -7.25 4.23
C LEU A 143 7.81 -5.94 4.72
N CYS A 144 6.49 -5.84 4.67
CA CYS A 144 5.81 -4.59 4.99
C CYS A 144 5.31 -4.49 6.43
N PHE A 145 5.20 -5.60 7.17
CA PHE A 145 4.67 -5.62 8.52
C PHE A 145 5.76 -5.93 9.56
N MET A 146 6.32 -4.89 10.17
CA MET A 146 7.60 -4.95 10.89
C MET A 146 7.58 -5.70 12.24
N ARG A 147 6.42 -6.04 12.82
CA ARG A 147 6.36 -6.63 14.18
C ARG A 147 6.12 -8.13 14.21
N ASP A 148 5.51 -8.68 13.21
CA ASP A 148 5.25 -10.11 13.11
C ASP A 148 5.97 -10.65 11.88
N ALA A 149 6.92 -11.54 12.08
CA ALA A 149 7.67 -12.15 10.99
C ALA A 149 6.79 -13.00 10.06
N TYR A 150 5.58 -13.35 10.52
CA TYR A 150 4.62 -14.17 9.77
C TYR A 150 3.22 -13.58 9.82
N LEU A 151 2.56 -13.61 8.68
CA LEU A 151 1.16 -13.24 8.51
C LEU A 151 0.24 -14.25 9.21
N LYS A 152 -0.87 -13.76 9.72
CA LYS A 152 -1.84 -14.56 10.49
C LYS A 152 -3.16 -14.80 9.77
N GLY A 153 -3.27 -14.49 8.49
CA GLY A 153 -4.55 -14.50 7.77
C GLY A 153 -5.45 -13.34 8.21
N GLU A 154 -4.83 -12.24 8.62
CA GLU A 154 -5.51 -11.04 9.07
C GLU A 154 -6.08 -10.23 7.90
N THR A 155 -7.07 -9.37 8.20
CA THR A 155 -7.62 -8.37 7.28
C THR A 155 -7.03 -6.99 7.56
N PRO A 156 -7.21 -5.99 6.66
CA PRO A 156 -6.85 -4.60 6.94
C PRO A 156 -7.41 -4.08 8.27
N LEU A 157 -8.63 -4.51 8.66
CA LEU A 157 -9.25 -4.10 9.92
C LEU A 157 -8.51 -4.64 11.17
N HIS A 158 -7.92 -5.84 11.10
CA HIS A 158 -7.06 -6.34 12.19
C HIS A 158 -5.84 -5.44 12.39
N ARG A 159 -5.14 -5.08 11.29
CA ARG A 159 -4.00 -4.15 11.35
C ARG A 159 -4.41 -2.77 11.85
N ALA A 160 -5.55 -2.26 11.36
CA ALA A 160 -6.08 -0.97 11.81
C ALA A 160 -6.44 -0.98 13.30
N ALA A 161 -7.01 -2.07 13.80
CA ALA A 161 -7.31 -2.23 15.23
C ALA A 161 -6.05 -2.21 16.11
N ALA A 162 -4.98 -2.83 15.65
CA ALA A 162 -3.70 -2.85 16.38
C ALA A 162 -2.94 -1.53 16.29
N TYR A 163 -2.87 -0.92 15.11
CA TYR A 163 -1.93 0.18 14.82
C TYR A 163 -2.57 1.40 14.14
N GLY A 164 -3.78 1.28 13.60
CA GLY A 164 -4.45 2.35 12.87
C GLY A 164 -5.02 3.44 13.78
N SER A 165 -5.49 4.53 13.18
CA SER A 165 -6.26 5.55 13.88
C SER A 165 -7.76 5.21 13.93
N MET A 166 -8.48 5.81 14.87
CA MET A 166 -9.94 5.71 14.97
C MET A 166 -10.62 6.11 13.65
N LYS A 167 -10.04 7.09 12.94
CA LYS A 167 -10.54 7.56 11.65
C LYS A 167 -10.46 6.45 10.59
N ILE A 168 -9.32 5.77 10.49
CA ILE A 168 -9.14 4.66 9.54
C ILE A 168 -10.08 3.50 9.85
N ILE A 169 -10.22 3.13 11.14
CA ILE A 169 -11.14 2.06 11.56
C ILE A 169 -12.58 2.38 11.13
N LYS A 170 -13.06 3.61 11.40
CA LYS A 170 -14.39 4.03 10.97
C LYS A 170 -14.56 3.94 9.45
N MET A 171 -13.58 4.41 8.69
CA MET A 171 -13.63 4.35 7.23
C MET A 171 -13.72 2.91 6.70
N LEU A 172 -12.97 1.97 7.31
CA LEU A 172 -13.04 0.56 6.94
C LEU A 172 -14.40 -0.06 7.29
N LEU A 173 -14.94 0.23 8.47
CA LEU A 173 -16.27 -0.24 8.91
C LEU A 173 -17.37 0.31 8.01
N ASP A 174 -17.35 1.61 7.71
CA ASP A 174 -18.30 2.27 6.80
C ASP A 174 -18.24 1.68 5.38
N ALA A 175 -17.08 1.19 4.97
CA ALA A 175 -16.87 0.50 3.70
C ALA A 175 -17.22 -1.00 3.73
N GLY A 176 -17.73 -1.52 4.85
CA GLY A 176 -18.17 -2.91 4.97
C GLY A 176 -17.11 -3.89 5.48
N ALA A 177 -16.07 -3.42 6.16
CA ALA A 177 -15.14 -4.32 6.85
C ALA A 177 -15.88 -5.06 7.99
N VAL A 178 -15.65 -6.37 8.09
CA VAL A 178 -16.37 -7.24 9.02
C VAL A 178 -15.59 -7.38 10.34
N PRO A 179 -16.07 -6.77 11.46
CA PRO A 179 -15.32 -6.75 12.72
C PRO A 179 -15.28 -8.11 13.44
N SER A 180 -16.14 -9.04 13.06
CA SER A 180 -16.17 -10.41 13.60
C SER A 180 -15.29 -11.40 12.82
N THR A 181 -14.60 -10.96 11.77
CA THR A 181 -13.70 -11.80 11.00
C THR A 181 -12.57 -12.30 11.92
N LYS A 182 -12.27 -13.60 11.81
CA LYS A 182 -11.20 -14.23 12.58
C LYS A 182 -9.98 -14.46 11.71
N ASP A 183 -8.80 -14.21 12.26
CA ASP A 183 -7.53 -14.65 11.67
C ASP A 183 -7.34 -16.18 11.83
N ALA A 184 -6.18 -16.71 11.46
CA ALA A 184 -5.88 -18.14 11.55
C ALA A 184 -5.79 -18.66 13.00
N ASN A 185 -5.55 -17.79 13.98
CA ASN A 185 -5.52 -18.15 15.39
C ASN A 185 -6.91 -18.05 16.06
N GLY A 186 -7.91 -17.57 15.32
CA GLY A 186 -9.26 -17.34 15.84
C GLY A 186 -9.49 -15.94 16.42
N ASP A 187 -8.50 -15.04 16.30
CA ASP A 187 -8.56 -13.70 16.84
C ASP A 187 -9.29 -12.74 15.90
N THR A 188 -10.06 -11.84 16.50
CA THR A 188 -10.80 -10.78 15.80
C THR A 188 -10.01 -9.47 15.81
N PRO A 189 -10.37 -8.47 14.98
CA PRO A 189 -9.82 -7.12 15.08
C PRO A 189 -9.86 -6.56 16.51
N MET A 190 -10.92 -6.83 17.28
CA MET A 190 -11.01 -6.42 18.68
C MET A 190 -9.95 -7.10 19.56
N SER A 191 -9.69 -8.40 19.35
CA SER A 191 -8.62 -9.12 20.08
C SER A 191 -7.26 -8.48 19.80
N TRP A 192 -6.97 -8.14 18.52
CA TRP A 192 -5.75 -7.45 18.14
C TRP A 192 -5.62 -6.07 18.80
N GLY A 193 -6.69 -5.28 18.80
CA GLY A 193 -6.72 -3.99 19.50
C GLY A 193 -6.45 -4.14 21.01
N SER A 194 -7.08 -5.12 21.65
CA SER A 194 -6.90 -5.39 23.07
C SER A 194 -5.45 -5.78 23.40
N TRP A 195 -4.82 -6.64 22.60
CA TRP A 195 -3.42 -7.04 22.82
C TRP A 195 -2.42 -5.89 22.64
N HIS A 196 -2.78 -4.93 21.79
CA HIS A 196 -1.97 -3.73 21.60
C HIS A 196 -2.34 -2.57 22.54
N LEU A 197 -3.10 -2.87 23.60
CA LEU A 197 -3.48 -1.92 24.67
C LEU A 197 -4.11 -0.63 24.10
N ARG A 198 -4.98 -0.79 23.10
CA ARG A 198 -5.71 0.34 22.51
C ARG A 198 -6.77 0.85 23.50
N ASP A 199 -7.14 2.11 23.32
CA ASP A 199 -8.11 2.75 24.20
C ASP A 199 -9.50 2.10 24.16
N SER A 200 -10.30 2.34 25.23
CA SER A 200 -11.61 1.73 25.39
C SER A 200 -12.62 2.16 24.33
N ASP A 201 -12.48 3.35 23.76
CA ASP A 201 -13.44 3.86 22.76
C ASP A 201 -13.23 3.15 21.43
N LEU A 202 -11.97 2.84 21.08
CA LEU A 202 -11.63 2.02 19.91
C LEU A 202 -12.17 0.59 20.07
N LEU A 203 -11.95 -0.02 21.24
CA LEU A 203 -12.44 -1.37 21.51
C LEU A 203 -13.98 -1.44 21.50
N ARG A 204 -14.66 -0.43 22.03
CA ARG A 204 -16.12 -0.32 21.96
C ARG A 204 -16.63 -0.20 20.53
N LEU A 205 -15.96 0.60 19.69
CA LEU A 205 -16.31 0.73 18.27
C LEU A 205 -16.28 -0.63 17.58
N LEU A 206 -15.23 -1.42 17.78
CA LEU A 206 -15.07 -2.75 17.19
C LEU A 206 -16.05 -3.80 17.77
N HIS A 207 -16.48 -3.64 19.02
CA HIS A 207 -17.37 -4.59 19.69
C HIS A 207 -18.84 -4.38 19.31
N TYR A 208 -19.26 -3.11 19.20
CA TYR A 208 -20.68 -2.76 19.02
C TYR A 208 -21.07 -2.46 17.56
N GLU A 209 -20.12 -2.54 16.62
CA GLU A 209 -20.41 -2.33 15.22
C GLU A 209 -21.33 -3.47 14.72
N GLY A 210 -22.46 -3.10 14.14
CA GLY A 210 -23.49 -4.05 13.71
C GLY A 210 -24.48 -4.50 14.79
N VAL A 211 -24.32 -4.06 16.06
CA VAL A 211 -25.32 -4.25 17.08
C VAL A 211 -26.33 -3.11 17.02
N PRO A 212 -27.64 -3.37 16.83
CA PRO A 212 -28.66 -2.31 16.84
C PRO A 212 -28.60 -1.53 18.15
N ARG A 213 -28.46 -0.20 18.06
CA ARG A 213 -28.57 0.65 19.25
C ARG A 213 -30.00 0.53 19.78
N ILE A 214 -30.14 -0.02 20.99
CA ILE A 214 -31.42 0.04 21.72
C ILE A 214 -31.68 1.53 22.01
N ARG A 215 -32.71 2.08 21.39
CA ARG A 215 -33.17 3.45 21.63
C ARG A 215 -33.97 3.52 22.95
#